data_1cd943e4aa86dd21c1f130e9ba93d6ad
#
_entry.id   1cd943e4aa86dd21c1f130e9ba93d6ad
#
_cell.length_a   1.000
_cell.length_b   1.000
_cell.length_c   1.000
_cell.angle_alpha   90.00
_cell.angle_beta   90.00
_cell.angle_gamma   90.00
#
_symmetry.space_group_name_H-M   'P 1'
#
loop_
_entity.id
_entity.type
_entity.pdbx_description
1 polymer ?
#
loop_
_entity_poly.entity_id
_entity_poly.type
_entity_poly.pdbx_seq_one_letter_code
_entity_poly.pdbx_strand_id
1 'polypeptide(L)'
;KMPGITVTRELVELLSASPRFCKCKSNFYEAVRGYPKVTKFTLRELNENNRSRSGSLEVKREQFDYYILRSDELPPVKDNKATIEIISPVLKDARYRWKGIYNKGGETIDFYMCDEDFKKDMFDEKIAFKSGMCIDCVLEIQRKMSELGEVVNISYTVETVIRTRFDKMEIITPQGKRHLRKLEAEKKQL
;
A
#
# COMPACT_ATOMS: atom_id res chain seq x y z
N LYS A 1 -32.51 -18.54 15.29
CA LYS A 1 -32.92 -17.36 14.49
C LYS A 1 -31.70 -16.46 14.35
N MET A 2 -31.11 -16.37 13.18
CA MET A 2 -30.13 -15.34 12.90
C MET A 2 -30.86 -14.01 12.69
N PRO A 3 -30.48 -12.92 13.37
CA PRO A 3 -31.04 -11.60 13.10
C PRO A 3 -30.74 -11.19 11.67
N GLY A 4 -31.76 -10.73 10.93
CA GLY A 4 -31.58 -10.20 9.58
C GLY A 4 -30.67 -8.99 9.62
N ILE A 5 -29.60 -9.00 8.81
CA ILE A 5 -28.70 -7.86 8.67
C ILE A 5 -29.40 -6.86 7.74
N THR A 6 -29.76 -5.70 8.27
CA THR A 6 -30.25 -4.59 7.44
C THR A 6 -29.03 -3.90 6.82
N VAL A 7 -28.91 -3.98 5.49
CA VAL A 7 -27.83 -3.31 4.75
C VAL A 7 -28.26 -1.89 4.47
N THR A 8 -27.65 -0.91 5.15
CA THR A 8 -27.87 0.51 4.92
C THR A 8 -27.03 1.01 3.74
N ARG A 9 -27.42 2.16 3.17
CA ARG A 9 -26.63 2.81 2.09
C ARG A 9 -25.20 3.10 2.54
N GLU A 10 -25.01 3.53 3.78
CA GLU A 10 -23.72 3.79 4.40
C GLU A 10 -22.85 2.52 4.45
N LEU A 11 -23.45 1.37 4.80
CA LEU A 11 -22.75 0.08 4.81
C LEU A 11 -22.31 -0.32 3.39
N VAL A 12 -23.17 -0.09 2.37
CA VAL A 12 -22.81 -0.37 0.96
C VAL A 12 -21.66 0.50 0.51
N GLU A 13 -21.66 1.78 0.86
CA GLU A 13 -20.57 2.72 0.55
C GLU A 13 -19.26 2.28 1.23
N LEU A 14 -19.34 1.89 2.50
CA LEU A 14 -18.19 1.42 3.29
C LEU A 14 -17.61 0.11 2.74
N LEU A 15 -18.47 -0.85 2.38
CA LEU A 15 -18.05 -2.10 1.73
C LEU A 15 -17.44 -1.83 0.34
N SER A 16 -18.03 -0.92 -0.43
CA SER A 16 -17.52 -0.57 -1.76
C SER A 16 -16.16 0.14 -1.71
N ALA A 17 -15.84 0.80 -0.60
CA ALA A 17 -14.51 1.37 -0.35
C ALA A 17 -13.49 0.33 0.16
N SER A 18 -13.94 -0.86 0.58
CA SER A 18 -13.05 -1.92 1.06
C SER A 18 -12.36 -2.63 -0.09
N PRO A 19 -11.01 -2.61 -0.16
CA PRO A 19 -10.26 -3.32 -1.19
C PRO A 19 -10.58 -4.82 -1.22
N ARG A 20 -10.71 -5.44 -0.05
CA ARG A 20 -11.06 -6.86 0.08
C ARG A 20 -12.42 -7.19 -0.52
N PHE A 21 -13.43 -6.36 -0.27
CA PHE A 21 -14.76 -6.55 -0.85
C PHE A 21 -14.71 -6.41 -2.37
N CYS A 22 -14.01 -5.39 -2.88
CA CYS A 22 -13.83 -5.18 -4.32
C CYS A 22 -13.13 -6.37 -4.98
N LYS A 23 -12.10 -6.95 -4.34
CA LYS A 23 -11.41 -8.14 -4.87
C LYS A 23 -12.31 -9.36 -4.88
N CYS A 24 -13.02 -9.65 -3.78
CA CYS A 24 -13.97 -10.78 -3.73
C CYS A 24 -15.06 -10.66 -4.79
N LYS A 25 -15.60 -9.45 -4.99
CA LYS A 25 -16.59 -9.18 -6.04
C LYS A 25 -16.00 -9.40 -7.43
N SER A 26 -14.79 -8.92 -7.68
CA SER A 26 -14.07 -9.12 -8.95
C SER A 26 -13.86 -10.60 -9.24
N ASN A 27 -13.34 -11.36 -8.30
CA ASN A 27 -13.09 -12.80 -8.45
C ASN A 27 -14.40 -13.56 -8.74
N PHE A 28 -15.51 -13.18 -8.09
CA PHE A 28 -16.81 -13.75 -8.37
C PHE A 28 -17.24 -13.52 -9.82
N TYR A 29 -17.21 -12.27 -10.31
CA TYR A 29 -17.62 -11.97 -11.69
C TYR A 29 -16.67 -12.57 -12.73
N GLU A 30 -15.39 -12.65 -12.44
CA GLU A 30 -14.39 -13.30 -13.29
C GLU A 30 -14.68 -14.80 -13.43
N ALA A 31 -14.94 -15.49 -12.29
CA ALA A 31 -15.32 -16.89 -12.29
C ALA A 31 -16.60 -17.14 -13.09
N VAL A 32 -17.66 -16.36 -12.84
CA VAL A 32 -18.95 -16.49 -13.54
C VAL A 32 -18.81 -16.18 -15.05
N ARG A 33 -17.97 -15.22 -15.42
CA ARG A 33 -17.65 -14.90 -16.81
C ARG A 33 -17.04 -16.10 -17.55
N GLY A 34 -16.26 -16.91 -16.85
CA GLY A 34 -15.68 -18.15 -17.40
C GLY A 34 -16.70 -19.20 -17.86
N TYR A 35 -17.98 -19.05 -17.48
CA TYR A 35 -19.06 -19.95 -17.85
C TYR A 35 -19.96 -19.33 -18.93
N PRO A 36 -19.79 -19.66 -20.23
CA PRO A 36 -20.54 -19.03 -21.33
C PRO A 36 -22.07 -19.15 -21.24
N LYS A 37 -22.56 -20.20 -20.58
CA LYS A 37 -23.99 -20.47 -20.40
C LYS A 37 -24.65 -19.55 -19.38
N VAL A 38 -23.89 -18.85 -18.53
CA VAL A 38 -24.41 -17.89 -17.55
C VAL A 38 -24.64 -16.55 -18.26
N THR A 39 -25.89 -16.20 -18.49
CA THR A 39 -26.28 -14.97 -19.20
C THR A 39 -26.60 -13.82 -18.26
N LYS A 40 -26.95 -14.12 -17.01
CA LYS A 40 -27.25 -13.12 -15.97
C LYS A 40 -27.10 -13.68 -14.58
N PHE A 41 -26.89 -12.78 -13.64
CA PHE A 41 -26.89 -13.05 -12.21
C PHE A 41 -27.99 -12.21 -11.54
N THR A 42 -28.80 -12.83 -10.69
CA THR A 42 -29.90 -12.13 -10.00
C THR A 42 -29.76 -12.30 -8.50
N LEU A 43 -29.69 -11.19 -7.78
CA LEU A 43 -29.66 -11.15 -6.32
C LEU A 43 -31.06 -10.74 -5.81
N ARG A 44 -31.62 -11.49 -4.89
CA ARG A 44 -32.91 -11.20 -4.27
C ARG A 44 -32.80 -11.30 -2.75
N GLU A 45 -33.40 -10.34 -2.07
CA GLU A 45 -33.62 -10.45 -0.63
C GLU A 45 -34.90 -11.29 -0.38
N LEU A 46 -34.77 -12.32 0.43
CA LEU A 46 -35.89 -13.19 0.82
C LEU A 46 -36.28 -12.93 2.28
N ASN A 47 -37.56 -12.91 2.57
CA ASN A 47 -38.06 -12.91 3.94
C ASN A 47 -38.02 -14.32 4.57
N GLU A 48 -38.40 -14.43 5.85
CA GLU A 48 -38.41 -15.68 6.60
C GLU A 48 -39.26 -16.78 5.93
N ASN A 49 -40.20 -16.43 5.05
CA ASN A 49 -41.08 -17.34 4.31
C ASN A 49 -40.62 -17.58 2.87
N ASN A 50 -39.33 -17.31 2.54
CA ASN A 50 -38.76 -17.44 1.20
C ASN A 50 -39.47 -16.59 0.10
N ARG A 51 -40.20 -15.55 0.49
CA ARG A 51 -40.81 -14.60 -0.45
C ARG A 51 -39.89 -13.40 -0.65
N SER A 52 -39.77 -12.91 -1.89
CA SER A 52 -38.98 -11.70 -2.19
C SER A 52 -39.53 -10.51 -1.41
N ARG A 53 -38.64 -9.82 -0.67
CA ARG A 53 -39.02 -8.70 0.19
C ARG A 53 -38.98 -7.37 -0.55
N SER A 54 -38.15 -7.26 -1.58
CA SER A 54 -37.97 -6.07 -2.40
C SER A 54 -37.56 -6.45 -3.83
N GLY A 55 -37.30 -5.45 -4.66
CA GLY A 55 -36.82 -5.65 -6.04
C GLY A 55 -35.58 -6.55 -6.10
N SER A 56 -35.39 -7.20 -7.23
CA SER A 56 -34.19 -7.98 -7.51
C SER A 56 -33.14 -7.10 -8.18
N LEU A 57 -31.89 -7.23 -7.77
CA LEU A 57 -30.76 -6.72 -8.51
C LEU A 57 -30.37 -7.74 -9.58
N GLU A 58 -30.48 -7.34 -10.85
CA GLU A 58 -30.07 -8.17 -11.99
C GLU A 58 -28.84 -7.56 -12.65
N VAL A 59 -27.79 -8.38 -12.83
CA VAL A 59 -26.58 -8.02 -13.58
C VAL A 59 -26.48 -8.95 -14.75
N LYS A 60 -26.52 -8.39 -15.96
CA LYS A 60 -26.39 -9.12 -17.22
C LYS A 60 -24.93 -9.40 -17.54
N ARG A 61 -24.68 -10.42 -18.38
CA ARG A 61 -23.34 -10.85 -18.76
C ARG A 61 -22.48 -9.71 -19.32
N GLU A 62 -23.08 -8.83 -20.12
CA GLU A 62 -22.39 -7.68 -20.72
C GLU A 62 -21.87 -6.69 -19.68
N GLN A 63 -22.41 -6.75 -18.46
CA GLN A 63 -22.05 -5.88 -17.35
C GLN A 63 -20.99 -6.50 -16.42
N PHE A 64 -20.63 -7.78 -16.57
CA PHE A 64 -19.71 -8.46 -15.67
C PHE A 64 -18.34 -7.77 -15.64
N ASP A 65 -17.85 -7.31 -16.80
CA ASP A 65 -16.56 -6.65 -16.92
C ASP A 65 -16.47 -5.32 -16.16
N TYR A 66 -17.59 -4.67 -15.82
CA TYR A 66 -17.60 -3.48 -14.96
C TYR A 66 -17.21 -3.77 -13.51
N TYR A 67 -17.35 -5.02 -13.08
CA TYR A 67 -17.08 -5.45 -11.72
C TYR A 67 -15.75 -6.18 -11.58
N ILE A 68 -15.04 -6.44 -12.68
CA ILE A 68 -13.75 -7.11 -12.69
C ILE A 68 -12.65 -6.05 -12.60
N LEU A 69 -11.80 -6.17 -11.58
CA LEU A 69 -10.65 -5.30 -11.39
C LEU A 69 -9.62 -5.57 -12.50
N ARG A 70 -9.14 -4.51 -13.13
CA ARG A 70 -8.13 -4.62 -14.20
C ARG A 70 -6.71 -4.75 -13.66
N SER A 71 -6.49 -4.34 -12.42
CA SER A 71 -5.20 -4.41 -11.74
C SER A 71 -5.43 -4.66 -10.25
N ASP A 72 -4.52 -5.42 -9.67
CA ASP A 72 -4.46 -5.63 -8.21
C ASP A 72 -3.58 -4.59 -7.51
N GLU A 73 -2.95 -3.69 -8.25
CA GLU A 73 -2.13 -2.63 -7.71
C GLU A 73 -2.97 -1.61 -6.95
N LEU A 74 -2.48 -1.21 -5.79
CA LEU A 74 -3.07 -0.19 -4.95
C LEU A 74 -2.21 1.09 -5.01
N PRO A 75 -2.81 2.25 -4.76
CA PRO A 75 -2.03 3.48 -4.63
C PRO A 75 -0.91 3.30 -3.60
N PRO A 76 0.31 3.80 -3.89
CA PRO A 76 1.42 3.73 -2.95
C PRO A 76 1.11 4.54 -1.68
N VAL A 77 1.72 4.13 -0.57
CA VAL A 77 1.64 4.86 0.70
C VAL A 77 3.01 5.42 1.03
N LYS A 78 3.04 6.68 1.49
CA LYS A 78 4.27 7.31 1.97
C LYS A 78 4.30 7.32 3.49
N ASP A 79 5.38 6.73 4.05
CA ASP A 79 5.73 6.90 5.45
C ASP A 79 6.79 7.98 5.59
N ASN A 80 6.37 9.17 6.02
CA ASN A 80 7.24 10.32 6.23
C ASN A 80 8.07 10.26 7.54
N LYS A 81 7.89 9.18 8.31
CA LYS A 81 8.57 8.96 9.59
C LYS A 81 9.18 7.56 9.66
N ALA A 82 9.54 7.00 8.51
CA ALA A 82 10.18 5.71 8.45
C ALA A 82 11.58 5.78 9.06
N THR A 83 11.93 4.75 9.82
CA THR A 83 13.29 4.52 10.28
C THR A 83 13.72 3.15 9.78
N ILE A 84 14.91 3.09 9.17
CA ILE A 84 15.49 1.85 8.66
C ILE A 84 16.89 1.69 9.24
N GLU A 85 17.13 0.59 9.96
CA GLU A 85 18.47 0.16 10.32
C GLU A 85 19.10 -0.53 9.11
N ILE A 86 20.26 -0.04 8.67
CA ILE A 86 20.93 -0.55 7.48
C ILE A 86 21.69 -1.85 7.80
N ILE A 87 21.30 -2.95 7.16
CA ILE A 87 22.01 -4.22 7.25
C ILE A 87 23.07 -4.31 6.15
N SER A 88 22.70 -3.99 4.89
CA SER A 88 23.59 -4.09 3.75
C SER A 88 23.33 -2.95 2.76
N PRO A 89 24.23 -1.94 2.73
CA PRO A 89 24.18 -0.91 1.70
C PRO A 89 24.73 -1.47 0.37
N VAL A 90 24.34 -0.83 -0.73
CA VAL A 90 24.91 -1.12 -2.05
C VAL A 90 25.91 -0.03 -2.41
N LEU A 91 27.18 -0.41 -2.49
CA LEU A 91 28.30 0.49 -2.83
C LEU A 91 28.58 0.54 -4.34
N LYS A 92 27.56 0.33 -5.16
CA LYS A 92 27.65 0.39 -6.62
C LYS A 92 26.55 1.27 -7.17
N ASP A 93 26.89 2.16 -8.08
CA ASP A 93 25.91 3.00 -8.76
C ASP A 93 25.14 2.17 -9.79
N ALA A 94 24.16 1.43 -9.28
CA ALA A 94 23.25 0.62 -10.07
C ALA A 94 21.96 0.39 -9.28
N ARG A 95 20.92 -0.06 -9.98
CA ARG A 95 19.57 -0.27 -9.43
C ARG A 95 19.48 -1.56 -8.61
N TYR A 96 20.34 -1.69 -7.58
CA TYR A 96 20.31 -2.80 -6.65
C TYR A 96 19.50 -2.46 -5.41
N ARG A 97 19.00 -3.52 -4.76
CA ARG A 97 18.25 -3.39 -3.51
C ARG A 97 19.21 -3.38 -2.32
N TRP A 98 19.00 -2.43 -1.44
CA TRP A 98 19.61 -2.39 -0.11
C TRP A 98 18.81 -3.31 0.81
N LYS A 99 19.41 -3.75 1.90
CA LYS A 99 18.74 -4.51 2.94
C LYS A 99 18.77 -3.75 4.27
N GLY A 100 17.64 -3.74 4.97
CA GLY A 100 17.54 -3.09 6.27
C GLY A 100 16.37 -3.63 7.10
N ILE A 101 16.30 -3.21 8.37
CA ILE A 101 15.20 -3.50 9.27
C ILE A 101 14.31 -2.26 9.34
N TYR A 102 13.06 -2.41 8.92
CA TYR A 102 12.06 -1.36 9.00
C TYR A 102 11.44 -1.36 10.39
N ASN A 103 11.68 -0.30 11.19
CA ASN A 103 11.33 -0.28 12.60
C ASN A 103 9.82 -0.20 12.90
N LYS A 104 8.99 0.13 11.92
CA LYS A 104 7.55 -0.06 12.03
C LYS A 104 7.18 -1.51 11.71
N GLY A 105 7.35 -2.40 12.68
CA GLY A 105 7.10 -3.83 12.54
C GLY A 105 8.34 -4.69 12.74
N GLY A 106 9.56 -4.10 12.68
CA GLY A 106 10.81 -4.83 12.91
C GLY A 106 11.15 -5.86 11.83
N GLU A 107 10.49 -5.77 10.66
CA GLU A 107 10.71 -6.71 9.56
C GLU A 107 11.93 -6.33 8.72
N THR A 108 12.63 -7.33 8.24
CA THR A 108 13.70 -7.14 7.27
C THR A 108 13.08 -6.86 5.90
N ILE A 109 13.46 -5.75 5.30
CA ILE A 109 13.00 -5.33 3.97
C ILE A 109 14.16 -5.17 3.00
N ASP A 110 13.88 -5.46 1.72
CA ASP A 110 14.71 -5.06 0.60
C ASP A 110 14.13 -3.77 0.01
N PHE A 111 14.93 -2.73 -0.14
CA PHE A 111 14.46 -1.44 -0.61
C PHE A 111 15.40 -0.78 -1.63
N TYR A 112 14.85 0.09 -2.45
CA TYR A 112 15.62 0.93 -3.37
C TYR A 112 15.98 2.25 -2.69
N MET A 113 17.24 2.65 -2.81
CA MET A 113 17.69 3.99 -2.42
C MET A 113 17.59 4.91 -3.64
N CYS A 114 16.62 5.82 -3.62
CA CYS A 114 16.41 6.80 -4.70
C CYS A 114 16.82 8.23 -4.33
N ASP A 115 17.36 8.45 -3.12
CA ASP A 115 17.96 9.73 -2.73
C ASP A 115 19.34 9.86 -3.36
N GLU A 116 19.40 10.58 -4.48
CA GLU A 116 20.64 10.78 -5.25
C GLU A 116 21.69 11.62 -4.48
N ASP A 117 21.24 12.62 -3.69
CA ASP A 117 22.13 13.43 -2.85
C ASP A 117 22.81 12.52 -1.79
N PHE A 118 22.02 11.61 -1.19
CA PHE A 118 22.54 10.66 -0.21
C PHE A 118 23.52 9.66 -0.84
N LYS A 119 23.18 9.12 -2.01
CA LYS A 119 24.08 8.22 -2.76
C LYS A 119 25.39 8.92 -3.11
N LYS A 120 25.31 10.16 -3.59
CA LYS A 120 26.51 10.96 -3.90
C LYS A 120 27.40 11.14 -2.67
N ASP A 121 26.83 11.55 -1.53
CA ASP A 121 27.62 11.72 -0.29
C ASP A 121 28.23 10.40 0.20
N MET A 122 27.58 9.28 -0.07
CA MET A 122 28.13 7.95 0.19
C MET A 122 29.32 7.63 -0.72
N PHE A 123 29.21 7.88 -2.04
CA PHE A 123 30.29 7.62 -2.99
C PHE A 123 31.48 8.58 -2.82
N ASP A 124 31.19 9.80 -2.35
CA ASP A 124 32.22 10.79 -1.99
C ASP A 124 32.88 10.49 -0.62
N GLU A 125 32.61 9.30 -0.03
CA GLU A 125 33.14 8.84 1.27
C GLU A 125 32.79 9.77 2.47
N LYS A 126 31.79 10.66 2.30
CA LYS A 126 31.35 11.56 3.38
C LYS A 126 30.50 10.82 4.42
N ILE A 127 29.95 9.65 4.06
CA ILE A 127 29.12 8.82 4.90
C ILE A 127 29.81 7.46 5.07
N ALA A 128 30.24 7.17 6.30
CA ALA A 128 30.78 5.86 6.65
C ALA A 128 29.67 4.97 7.21
N PHE A 129 29.43 3.83 6.59
CA PHE A 129 28.50 2.83 7.12
C PHE A 129 29.13 2.04 8.25
N LYS A 130 28.38 1.92 9.34
CA LYS A 130 28.77 1.15 10.54
C LYS A 130 27.60 0.25 10.95
N SER A 131 27.89 -0.86 11.62
CA SER A 131 26.85 -1.74 12.18
C SER A 131 25.96 -0.96 13.15
N GLY A 132 24.64 -1.10 13.01
CA GLY A 132 23.65 -0.37 13.81
C GLY A 132 23.36 1.05 13.31
N MET A 133 23.86 1.43 12.14
CA MET A 133 23.50 2.72 11.53
C MET A 133 22.05 2.71 11.08
N CYS A 134 21.28 3.72 11.49
CA CYS A 134 19.91 3.95 11.11
C CYS A 134 19.78 5.19 10.22
N ILE A 135 18.80 5.17 9.32
CA ILE A 135 18.35 6.34 8.57
C ILE A 135 16.90 6.64 8.91
N ASP A 136 16.56 7.89 9.17
CA ASP A 136 15.18 8.37 9.14
C ASP A 136 14.90 8.93 7.76
N CYS A 137 13.81 8.49 7.13
CA CYS A 137 13.59 8.76 5.72
C CYS A 137 12.10 8.90 5.38
N VAL A 138 11.85 9.41 4.18
CA VAL A 138 10.56 9.28 3.50
C VAL A 138 10.59 7.97 2.72
N LEU A 139 9.72 7.03 3.10
CA LEU A 139 9.64 5.70 2.51
C LEU A 139 8.34 5.58 1.71
N GLU A 140 8.45 5.38 0.41
CA GLU A 140 7.32 4.99 -0.43
C GLU A 140 7.16 3.47 -0.43
N ILE A 141 5.94 3.02 -0.18
CA ILE A 141 5.59 1.60 -0.09
C ILE A 141 4.60 1.29 -1.21
N GLN A 142 5.03 0.53 -2.21
CA GLN A 142 4.16 -0.01 -3.25
C GLN A 142 3.36 -1.18 -2.69
N ARG A 143 2.07 -1.22 -2.99
CA ARG A 143 1.14 -2.21 -2.44
C ARG A 143 0.31 -2.84 -3.54
N LYS A 144 -0.07 -4.07 -3.31
CA LYS A 144 -1.07 -4.75 -4.15
C LYS A 144 -2.06 -5.51 -3.29
N MET A 145 -3.14 -5.93 -3.92
CA MET A 145 -4.09 -6.86 -3.34
C MET A 145 -3.66 -8.30 -3.63
N SER A 146 -3.59 -9.15 -2.61
CA SER A 146 -3.37 -10.58 -2.78
C SER A 146 -4.62 -11.26 -3.35
N GLU A 147 -4.50 -12.52 -3.78
CA GLU A 147 -5.64 -13.34 -4.21
C GLU A 147 -6.73 -13.49 -3.13
N LEU A 148 -6.34 -13.40 -1.86
CA LEU A 148 -7.25 -13.47 -0.71
C LEU A 148 -7.88 -12.10 -0.37
N GLY A 149 -7.57 -11.05 -1.13
CA GLY A 149 -8.06 -9.69 -0.89
C GLY A 149 -7.34 -8.98 0.26
N GLU A 150 -6.15 -9.42 0.65
CA GLU A 150 -5.31 -8.77 1.65
C GLU A 150 -4.37 -7.78 0.99
N VAL A 151 -4.11 -6.66 1.68
CA VAL A 151 -3.13 -5.68 1.21
C VAL A 151 -1.73 -6.16 1.57
N VAL A 152 -0.88 -6.33 0.55
CA VAL A 152 0.51 -6.74 0.73
C VAL A 152 1.46 -5.69 0.16
N ASN A 153 2.55 -5.43 0.89
CA ASN A 153 3.62 -4.57 0.43
C ASN A 153 4.50 -5.35 -0.56
N ILE A 154 4.80 -4.77 -1.71
CA ILE A 154 5.55 -5.43 -2.78
C ILE A 154 6.91 -4.79 -3.05
N SER A 155 7.06 -3.52 -2.72
CA SER A 155 8.32 -2.80 -2.92
C SER A 155 8.42 -1.61 -1.98
N TYR A 156 9.64 -1.31 -1.58
CA TYR A 156 9.99 -0.19 -0.72
C TYR A 156 11.01 0.70 -1.43
N THR A 157 10.80 2.00 -1.37
CA THR A 157 11.68 2.99 -2.01
C THR A 157 11.94 4.13 -1.04
N VAL A 158 13.21 4.36 -0.69
CA VAL A 158 13.63 5.53 0.07
C VAL A 158 13.76 6.71 -0.89
N GLU A 159 12.86 7.68 -0.77
CA GLU A 159 12.85 8.89 -1.61
C GLU A 159 13.79 9.99 -1.08
N THR A 160 13.85 10.13 0.25
CA THR A 160 14.65 11.18 0.90
C THR A 160 15.16 10.68 2.23
N VAL A 161 16.44 10.72 2.47
CA VAL A 161 17.05 10.47 3.78
C VAL A 161 17.06 11.78 4.56
N ILE A 162 16.29 11.84 5.64
CA ILE A 162 16.14 13.04 6.46
C ILE A 162 17.35 13.20 7.38
N ARG A 163 17.74 12.11 8.05
CA ARG A 163 18.88 12.07 8.95
C ARG A 163 19.51 10.70 9.01
N THR A 164 20.76 10.67 9.42
CA THR A 164 21.48 9.45 9.78
C THR A 164 21.71 9.42 11.29
N ARG A 165 21.59 8.25 11.88
CA ARG A 165 21.86 8.03 13.31
C ARG A 165 22.81 6.87 13.49
N PHE A 166 23.81 7.08 14.32
CA PHE A 166 24.74 6.04 14.74
C PHE A 166 25.19 6.32 16.18
N ASP A 167 25.00 5.37 17.07
CA ASP A 167 25.23 5.51 18.50
C ASP A 167 24.50 6.75 19.05
N LYS A 168 25.21 7.73 19.60
CA LYS A 168 24.66 9.00 20.09
C LYS A 168 24.74 10.15 19.08
N MET A 169 25.29 9.88 17.91
CA MET A 169 25.43 10.89 16.86
C MET A 169 24.22 10.87 15.92
N GLU A 170 23.71 12.06 15.66
CA GLU A 170 22.62 12.30 14.74
C GLU A 170 23.03 13.43 13.77
N ILE A 171 22.94 13.18 12.48
CA ILE A 171 23.29 14.14 11.45
C ILE A 171 22.09 14.32 10.52
N ILE A 172 21.56 15.54 10.46
CA ILE A 172 20.49 15.89 9.52
C ILE A 172 21.12 16.21 8.17
N THR A 173 20.67 15.51 7.13
CA THR A 173 21.17 15.70 5.76
C THR A 173 20.70 17.04 5.18
N PRO A 174 21.39 17.60 4.16
CA PRO A 174 20.95 18.82 3.49
C PRO A 174 19.54 18.70 2.89
N GLN A 175 19.23 17.58 2.24
CA GLN A 175 17.90 17.28 1.69
C GLN A 175 16.86 17.09 2.80
N GLY A 176 17.23 16.49 3.92
CA GLY A 176 16.38 16.38 5.10
C GLY A 176 16.00 17.74 5.69
N LYS A 177 16.95 18.70 5.77
CA LYS A 177 16.66 20.08 6.17
C LYS A 177 15.66 20.75 5.23
N ARG A 178 15.79 20.54 3.91
CA ARG A 178 14.84 21.07 2.92
C ARG A 178 13.46 20.45 3.11
N HIS A 179 13.38 19.13 3.32
CA HIS A 179 12.14 18.42 3.55
C HIS A 179 11.42 18.88 4.81
N LEU A 180 12.11 18.99 5.93
CA LEU A 180 11.54 19.46 7.20
C LEU A 180 10.98 20.89 7.09
N ARG A 181 11.69 21.81 6.40
CA ARG A 181 11.19 23.16 6.16
C ARG A 181 9.89 23.19 5.34
N LYS A 182 9.75 22.30 4.33
CA LYS A 182 8.51 22.18 3.57
C LYS A 182 7.35 21.74 4.45
N LEU A 183 7.56 20.71 5.27
CA LEU A 183 6.53 20.23 6.21
C LEU A 183 6.10 21.30 7.22
N GLU A 184 7.04 22.13 7.71
CA GLU A 184 6.72 23.24 8.61
C GLU A 184 5.91 24.34 7.91
N ALA A 185 6.22 24.64 6.64
CA ALA A 185 5.48 25.61 5.86
C ALA A 185 4.03 25.13 5.57
N GLU A 186 3.86 23.86 5.21
CA GLU A 186 2.53 23.26 4.99
C GLU A 186 1.66 23.30 6.25
N LYS A 187 2.25 23.03 7.42
CA LYS A 187 1.53 23.11 8.71
C LYS A 187 1.10 24.51 9.12
N LYS A 188 1.75 25.56 8.60
CA LYS A 188 1.39 26.96 8.89
C LYS A 188 0.28 27.48 7.98
N GLN A 189 -0.06 26.77 6.91
CA GLN A 189 -1.10 27.15 5.94
C GLN A 189 -2.45 26.46 6.20
N LEU A 190 -2.51 25.55 7.18
CA LEU A 190 -3.70 24.88 7.69
C LEU A 190 -4.17 25.50 9.00
#